data_1e85da5fa5c0e08f9e9056b0f783a055
#
_entry.id   1e85da5fa5c0e08f9e9056b0f783a055
#
_cell.length_a   1.000
_cell.length_b   1.000
_cell.length_c   1.000
_cell.angle_alpha   90.00
_cell.angle_beta   90.00
_cell.angle_gamma   90.00
#
_symmetry.space_group_name_H-M   'P 1'
#
loop_
_entity.id
_entity.type
_entity.pdbx_description
1 polymer ?
#
loop_
_entity_poly.entity_id
_entity_poly.type
_entity_poly.pdbx_seq_one_letter_code
_entity_poly.pdbx_strand_id
1 'polypeptide(L)' 'MRVCTIAPGIFETPLLGTLPEDVRASLAASVPFPKKLGVPHEYAQLARQIVENVMLNGETIRLDGAIRMAPR' A
#
# COMPACT_ATOMS: atom_id res chain seq x y z
N MET A 1 5.02 -12.45 22.18
CA MET A 1 4.29 -11.34 21.53
C MET A 1 4.88 -11.06 20.16
N ARG A 2 4.04 -10.83 19.16
CA ARG A 2 4.51 -10.43 17.83
C ARG A 2 4.02 -9.03 17.51
N VAL A 3 4.87 -8.22 16.91
CA VAL A 3 4.53 -6.87 16.47
C VAL A 3 5.05 -6.68 15.06
N CYS A 4 4.15 -6.37 14.13
CA CYS A 4 4.51 -6.05 12.75
C CYS A 4 3.79 -4.78 12.33
N THR A 5 4.42 -4.05 11.44
CA THR A 5 3.87 -2.79 10.92
C THR A 5 3.71 -2.91 9.41
N ILE A 6 2.57 -2.43 8.90
CA ILE A 6 2.36 -2.28 7.47
C ILE A 6 2.57 -0.82 7.12
N ALA A 7 3.45 -0.56 6.15
CA ALA A 7 3.68 0.78 5.62
C ALA A 7 3.06 0.83 4.22
N PRO A 8 1.79 1.24 4.10
CA PRO A 8 1.11 1.22 2.82
C PRO A 8 1.55 2.39 1.95
N GLY A 9 1.46 2.19 0.63
CA GLY A 9 1.60 3.25 -0.33
C GLY A 9 0.25 3.92 -0.59
N ILE A 10 -0.03 4.21 -1.86
CA ILE A 10 -1.26 4.90 -2.24
C ILE A 10 -2.33 3.86 -2.54
N PHE A 11 -3.38 3.85 -1.74
CA PHE A 11 -4.50 2.93 -1.89
C PHE A 11 -5.76 3.66 -2.24
N GLU A 12 -6.58 3.03 -3.07
CA GLU A 12 -7.86 3.58 -3.47
C GLU A 12 -8.84 3.43 -2.32
N THR A 13 -9.26 4.57 -1.76
CA THR A 13 -10.19 4.63 -0.64
C THR A 13 -11.31 5.60 -1.01
N PRO A 14 -12.41 5.63 -0.24
CA PRO A 14 -13.46 6.62 -0.49
C PRO A 14 -12.93 8.05 -0.50
N LEU A 15 -11.96 8.37 0.36
CA LEU A 15 -11.39 9.71 0.39
C LEU A 15 -10.64 10.00 -0.91
N LEU A 16 -9.84 9.05 -1.40
CA LEU A 16 -9.11 9.22 -2.65
C LEU A 16 -10.07 9.30 -3.84
N GLY A 17 -11.20 8.64 -3.75
CA GLY A 17 -12.22 8.65 -4.79
C GLY A 17 -12.83 10.03 -5.02
N THR A 18 -12.63 10.99 -4.11
CA THR A 18 -13.12 12.36 -4.29
C THR A 18 -12.20 13.18 -5.22
N LEU A 19 -11.01 12.68 -5.54
CA LEU A 19 -10.09 13.38 -6.41
C LEU A 19 -10.48 13.22 -7.87
N PRO A 20 -10.13 14.21 -8.72
CA PRO A 20 -10.35 14.06 -10.16
C PRO A 20 -9.63 12.82 -10.71
N GLU A 21 -10.17 12.27 -11.78
CA GLU A 21 -9.64 11.05 -12.35
C GLU A 21 -8.21 11.22 -12.88
N ASP A 22 -7.91 12.39 -13.46
CA ASP A 22 -6.56 12.65 -13.96
C ASP A 22 -5.53 12.70 -12.83
N VAL A 23 -5.91 13.19 -11.65
CA VAL A 23 -5.04 13.17 -10.49
C VAL A 23 -4.79 11.74 -10.03
N ARG A 24 -5.86 10.92 -9.97
CA ARG A 24 -5.72 9.52 -9.58
C ARG A 24 -4.87 8.74 -10.57
N ALA A 25 -5.04 9.01 -11.85
CA ALA A 25 -4.23 8.36 -12.88
C ALA A 25 -2.76 8.75 -12.75
N SER A 26 -2.48 10.01 -12.43
CA SER A 26 -1.11 10.46 -12.21
C SER A 26 -0.48 9.77 -11.01
N LEU A 27 -1.24 9.61 -9.93
CA LEU A 27 -0.73 8.91 -8.75
C LEU A 27 -0.43 7.44 -9.07
N ALA A 28 -1.31 6.79 -9.81
CA ALA A 28 -1.11 5.40 -10.19
C ALA A 28 0.14 5.24 -11.06
N ALA A 29 0.38 6.21 -11.95
CA ALA A 29 1.54 6.18 -12.84
C ALA A 29 2.85 6.33 -12.07
N SER A 30 2.81 6.92 -10.88
CA SER A 30 4.02 7.11 -10.07
C SER A 30 4.45 5.81 -9.35
N VAL A 31 3.61 4.78 -9.37
CA VAL A 31 3.95 3.49 -8.76
C VAL A 31 4.76 2.68 -9.76
N PRO A 32 5.98 2.24 -9.40
CA PRO A 32 6.83 1.54 -10.35
C PRO A 32 6.22 0.24 -10.89
N PHE A 33 5.69 -0.61 -10.03
CA PHE A 33 5.09 -1.86 -10.47
C PHE A 33 4.32 -2.53 -9.33
N PRO A 34 3.08 -2.92 -9.56
CA PRO A 34 2.26 -2.62 -10.75
C PRO A 34 1.87 -1.14 -10.79
N LYS A 35 1.68 -0.58 -11.97
CA LYS A 35 1.33 0.83 -12.13
C LYS A 35 -0.16 1.03 -11.89
N LYS A 36 -0.55 0.90 -10.62
CA LYS A 36 -1.93 1.09 -10.21
C LYS A 36 -1.98 1.50 -8.76
N LEU A 37 -3.11 2.03 -8.33
CA LEU A 37 -3.37 2.26 -6.91
C LEU A 37 -3.68 0.92 -6.25
N GLY A 38 -3.25 0.77 -5.00
CA GLY A 38 -3.63 -0.41 -4.25
C GLY A 38 -5.12 -0.39 -3.94
N VAL A 39 -5.72 -1.56 -3.85
CA VAL A 39 -7.12 -1.67 -3.44
C VAL A 39 -7.18 -2.18 -2.01
N PRO A 40 -8.25 -1.84 -1.25
CA PRO A 40 -8.33 -2.24 0.15
C PRO A 40 -8.16 -3.74 0.38
N HIS A 41 -8.61 -4.55 -0.57
CA HIS A 41 -8.46 -6.01 -0.48
C HIS A 41 -6.99 -6.42 -0.38
N GLU A 42 -6.10 -5.72 -1.08
CA GLU A 42 -4.67 -6.05 -1.05
C GLU A 42 -4.05 -5.74 0.30
N TYR A 43 -4.49 -4.67 0.95
CA TYR A 43 -4.05 -4.38 2.31
C TYR A 43 -4.54 -5.47 3.27
N ALA A 44 -5.81 -5.82 3.16
CA ALA A 44 -6.39 -6.84 4.02
C ALA A 44 -5.70 -8.20 3.85
N GLN A 45 -5.29 -8.51 2.62
CA GLN A 45 -4.58 -9.75 2.32
C GLN A 45 -3.26 -9.81 3.09
N LEU A 46 -2.49 -8.72 3.08
CA LEU A 46 -1.23 -8.68 3.82
C LEU A 46 -1.48 -8.77 5.33
N ALA A 47 -2.49 -8.06 5.83
CA ALA A 47 -2.81 -8.11 7.26
C ALA A 47 -3.14 -9.53 7.68
N ARG A 48 -3.90 -10.26 6.88
CA ARG A 48 -4.23 -11.65 7.14
C ARG A 48 -2.97 -12.52 7.15
N GLN A 49 -2.07 -12.29 6.20
CA GLN A 49 -0.83 -13.05 6.12
C GLN A 49 0.05 -12.82 7.35
N ILE A 50 0.07 -11.61 7.87
CA ILE A 50 0.83 -11.32 9.09
C ILE A 50 0.26 -12.09 10.26
N VAL A 51 -1.07 -12.15 10.36
CA VAL A 51 -1.71 -12.89 11.46
C VAL A 51 -1.41 -14.39 11.36
N GLU A 52 -1.46 -14.93 10.16
CA GLU A 52 -1.32 -16.37 9.94
C GLU A 52 0.11 -16.86 9.91
N ASN A 53 1.05 -16.00 9.53
CA ASN A 53 2.45 -16.40 9.39
C ASN A 53 3.21 -16.07 10.68
N VAL A 54 3.37 -17.06 11.53
CA VAL A 54 3.92 -16.86 12.88
C VAL A 54 5.39 -16.49 12.89
N MET A 55 6.09 -16.64 11.76
CA MET A 55 7.50 -16.25 11.67
C MET A 55 7.70 -14.76 11.41
N LEU A 56 6.65 -14.04 11.05
CA LEU A 56 6.73 -12.59 10.85
C LEU A 56 6.68 -11.90 12.21
N ASN A 57 7.75 -11.21 12.54
CA ASN A 57 7.83 -10.51 13.82
C ASN A 57 8.88 -9.42 13.75
N GLY A 58 8.56 -8.28 14.33
CA GLY A 58 9.51 -7.18 14.41
C GLY A 58 9.81 -6.53 13.08
N GLU A 59 8.91 -6.66 12.11
CA GLU A 59 9.14 -6.14 10.76
C GLU A 59 8.20 -5.02 10.40
N THR A 60 8.71 -4.14 9.54
CA THR A 60 7.89 -3.17 8.84
C THR A 60 7.85 -3.60 7.38
N ILE A 61 6.64 -3.88 6.88
CA ILE A 61 6.46 -4.38 5.53
C ILE A 61 5.84 -3.27 4.68
N ARG A 62 6.56 -2.87 3.64
CA ARG A 62 6.05 -1.87 2.70
C ARG A 62 5.11 -2.55 1.71
N LEU A 63 3.95 -1.93 1.51
CA LEU A 63 2.95 -2.44 0.57
C LEU A 63 2.59 -1.29 -0.36
N ASP A 64 3.47 -1.02 -1.32
CA ASP A 64 3.40 0.25 -2.06
C ASP A 64 3.84 0.15 -3.53
N GLY A 65 4.03 -1.06 -4.06
CA GLY A 65 4.48 -1.19 -5.44
C GLY A 65 5.85 -0.56 -5.68
N ALA A 66 6.67 -0.45 -4.63
CA ALA A 66 8.02 0.12 -4.67
C ALA A 66 8.05 1.62 -4.92
N ILE A 67 6.95 2.31 -4.63
CA ILE A 67 6.93 3.76 -4.78
C ILE A 67 7.91 4.41 -3.80
N ARG A 68 8.56 5.48 -4.23
CA ARG A 68 9.41 6.32 -3.39
C ARG A 68 9.00 7.76 -3.61
N MET A 69 8.81 8.47 -2.52
CA MET A 69 8.43 9.88 -2.63
C MET A 69 9.62 10.69 -3.13
N ALA A 70 9.34 11.65 -4.01
CA ALA A 70 10.39 12.52 -4.51
C ALA A 70 10.95 13.36 -3.36
N PRO A 71 12.26 13.58 -3.32
CA PRO A 71 12.84 14.47 -2.32
C PRO A 71 12.37 15.92 -2.58
N ARG A 72 12.25 16.67 -1.51
CA ARG A 72 11.75 18.04 -1.57
C ARG A 72 12.85 19.02 -1.32
#